data_53c087032b0128de7e90d0fcde671cb7
#
_entry.id   53c087032b0128de7e90d0fcde671cb7
#
_cell.length_a   1.000
_cell.length_b   1.000
_cell.length_c   1.000
_cell.angle_alpha   90.00
_cell.angle_beta   90.00
_cell.angle_gamma   90.00
#
_symmetry.space_group_name_H-M   'P 1'
#
loop_
_entity.id
_entity.type
_entity.pdbx_description
1 polymer ?
#
loop_
_entity_poly.entity_id
_entity_poly.type
_entity_poly.pdbx_seq_one_letter_code
_entity_poly.pdbx_strand_id
1 'polypeptide(L)'
;MSARTLTPVLGPPVTLPDPGRHTHVQFRRFAGCPVCNLHLRSAVLRHEEIERAGIREVVLFHSPADELRQHVAHLPFAVVADPDRLLYAEFGVEARRRALLDPRAWPAIARAVVRGAWELLRGRGHLPAASQPAGRLGLPADFLIASDGRVAAVKYGEHVYDQWSIDELLSLASTLKAAE
;
A
#
# COMPACT_ATOMS: atom_id res chain seq x y z
N MET A 1 -9.62 14.92 8.54
CA MET A 1 -8.33 14.79 9.28
C MET A 1 -7.53 16.08 9.16
N SER A 2 -6.60 16.36 10.10
CA SER A 2 -5.73 17.53 10.01
C SER A 2 -4.65 17.31 8.94
N ALA A 3 -4.31 18.39 8.20
CA ALA A 3 -3.27 18.36 7.20
C ALA A 3 -1.89 18.06 7.84
N ARG A 4 -1.13 17.19 7.21
CA ARG A 4 0.24 16.83 7.60
C ARG A 4 1.12 16.61 6.39
N THR A 5 2.42 16.72 6.57
CA THR A 5 3.41 16.37 5.55
C THR A 5 3.99 15.00 5.86
N LEU A 6 3.99 14.11 4.88
CA LEU A 6 4.65 12.82 4.92
C LEU A 6 5.94 12.90 4.12
N THR A 7 7.01 12.28 4.63
CA THR A 7 8.31 12.21 3.93
C THR A 7 8.47 10.84 3.31
N PRO A 8 8.35 10.71 1.98
CA PRO A 8 8.61 9.44 1.31
C PRO A 8 10.06 9.02 1.41
N VAL A 9 10.30 7.72 1.27
CA VAL A 9 11.65 7.13 1.21
C VAL A 9 12.45 7.68 0.02
N LEU A 10 11.77 7.96 -1.08
CA LEU A 10 12.29 8.58 -2.29
C LEU A 10 11.30 9.64 -2.79
N GLY A 11 11.83 10.72 -3.39
CA GLY A 11 11.02 11.80 -3.95
C GLY A 11 10.68 12.91 -2.94
N PRO A 12 9.88 13.90 -3.38
CA PRO A 12 9.51 15.05 -2.56
C PRO A 12 8.49 14.70 -1.48
N PRO A 13 8.42 15.49 -0.40
CA PRO A 13 7.36 15.38 0.60
C PRO A 13 5.96 15.46 -0.02
N VAL A 14 5.00 14.76 0.58
CA VAL A 14 3.60 14.75 0.15
C VAL A 14 2.71 15.24 1.28
N THR A 15 1.75 16.09 0.93
CA THR A 15 0.73 16.56 1.89
C THR A 15 -0.42 15.58 1.92
N LEU A 16 -0.89 15.25 3.12
CA LEU A 16 -2.04 14.40 3.35
C LEU A 16 -3.04 15.18 4.24
N PRO A 17 -4.28 15.46 3.77
CA PRO A 17 -4.81 15.18 2.44
C PRO A 17 -4.13 16.03 1.35
N ASP A 18 -4.15 15.55 0.10
CA ASP A 18 -3.72 16.35 -1.05
C ASP A 18 -4.82 17.40 -1.35
N PRO A 19 -4.46 18.71 -1.42
CA PRO A 19 -5.49 19.75 -1.58
C PRO A 19 -6.16 19.77 -2.97
N GLY A 20 -5.56 19.12 -3.96
CA GLY A 20 -6.03 19.12 -5.36
C GLY A 20 -6.57 17.79 -5.85
N ARG A 21 -6.42 16.72 -5.08
CA ARG A 21 -6.76 15.35 -5.51
C ARG A 21 -7.24 14.51 -4.33
N HIS A 22 -8.00 13.46 -4.62
CA HIS A 22 -8.21 12.41 -3.64
C HIS A 22 -6.88 11.69 -3.34
N THR A 23 -6.70 11.22 -2.12
CA THR A 23 -5.51 10.45 -1.75
C THR A 23 -5.92 9.02 -1.40
N HIS A 24 -5.36 8.04 -2.12
CA HIS A 24 -5.45 6.63 -1.76
C HIS A 24 -4.28 6.27 -0.86
N VAL A 25 -4.55 6.10 0.43
CA VAL A 25 -3.56 5.69 1.43
C VAL A 25 -3.62 4.19 1.62
N GLN A 26 -2.51 3.52 1.32
CA GLN A 26 -2.40 2.07 1.35
C GLN A 26 -1.47 1.64 2.48
N PHE A 27 -1.98 0.91 3.46
CA PHE A 27 -1.17 0.26 4.50
C PHE A 27 -0.77 -1.13 4.03
N ARG A 28 0.51 -1.34 3.89
CA ARG A 28 1.09 -2.62 3.43
C ARG A 28 1.94 -3.21 4.55
N ARG A 29 2.49 -4.38 4.36
CA ARG A 29 3.19 -5.10 5.42
C ARG A 29 4.65 -4.63 5.54
N PHE A 30 5.57 -5.36 5.02
CA PHE A 30 7.02 -5.12 5.14
C PHE A 30 7.67 -5.04 3.76
N ALA A 31 8.87 -4.47 3.72
CA ALA A 31 9.69 -4.39 2.51
C ALA A 31 9.92 -5.77 1.88
N GLY A 32 9.78 -5.86 0.57
CA GLY A 32 9.96 -7.13 -0.15
C GLY A 32 8.85 -8.17 0.07
N CYS A 33 7.73 -7.81 0.72
CA CYS A 33 6.59 -8.71 0.89
C CYS A 33 6.04 -9.16 -0.47
N PRO A 34 6.10 -10.47 -0.83
CA PRO A 34 5.70 -10.92 -2.16
C PRO A 34 4.23 -10.64 -2.49
N VAL A 35 3.36 -10.79 -1.49
CA VAL A 35 1.91 -10.53 -1.64
C VAL A 35 1.64 -9.05 -1.86
N CYS A 36 2.32 -8.16 -1.13
CA CYS A 36 2.21 -6.72 -1.31
C CYS A 36 2.71 -6.30 -2.70
N ASN A 37 3.85 -6.83 -3.14
CA ASN A 37 4.42 -6.55 -4.45
C ASN A 37 3.48 -7.01 -5.60
N LEU A 38 2.79 -8.15 -5.43
CA LEU A 38 1.82 -8.60 -6.41
C LEU A 38 0.68 -7.58 -6.60
N HIS A 39 0.18 -7.02 -5.51
CA HIS A 39 -0.85 -5.98 -5.57
C HIS A 39 -0.31 -4.65 -6.13
N LEU A 40 0.80 -4.14 -5.58
CA LEU A 40 1.39 -2.88 -6.02
C LEU A 40 1.75 -2.87 -7.51
N ARG A 41 2.08 -4.04 -8.06
CA ARG A 41 2.28 -4.16 -9.51
C ARG A 41 1.02 -3.81 -10.31
N SER A 42 -0.17 -4.16 -9.86
CA SER A 42 -1.41 -3.77 -10.55
C SER A 42 -1.60 -2.25 -10.53
N ALA A 43 -1.25 -1.60 -9.40
CA ALA A 43 -1.24 -0.15 -9.30
C ALA A 43 -0.20 0.50 -10.24
N VAL A 44 1.02 -0.06 -10.31
CA VAL A 44 2.05 0.42 -11.26
C VAL A 44 1.59 0.32 -12.71
N LEU A 45 1.00 -0.82 -13.10
CA LEU A 45 0.54 -1.03 -14.48
C LEU A 45 -0.61 -0.10 -14.89
N ARG A 46 -1.38 0.38 -13.94
CA ARG A 46 -2.55 1.25 -14.16
C ARG A 46 -2.37 2.64 -13.54
N HIS A 47 -1.12 3.03 -13.25
CA HIS A 47 -0.82 4.28 -12.56
C HIS A 47 -1.38 5.52 -13.28
N GLU A 48 -1.21 5.60 -14.59
CA GLU A 48 -1.75 6.69 -15.39
C GLU A 48 -3.28 6.79 -15.34
N GLU A 49 -3.97 5.66 -15.22
CA GLU A 49 -5.41 5.61 -15.10
C GLU A 49 -5.86 6.14 -13.73
N ILE A 50 -5.14 5.76 -12.67
CA ILE A 50 -5.36 6.24 -11.31
C ILE A 50 -5.12 7.75 -11.23
N GLU A 51 -4.04 8.25 -11.81
CA GLU A 51 -3.76 9.69 -11.86
C GLU A 51 -4.82 10.47 -12.66
N ARG A 52 -5.25 9.96 -13.83
CA ARG A 52 -6.34 10.57 -14.61
C ARG A 52 -7.67 10.59 -13.87
N ALA A 53 -7.89 9.63 -12.97
CA ALA A 53 -9.03 9.64 -12.07
C ALA A 53 -8.90 10.70 -10.95
N GLY A 54 -7.79 11.43 -10.85
CA GLY A 54 -7.55 12.46 -9.84
C GLY A 54 -7.19 11.86 -8.47
N ILE A 55 -6.56 10.70 -8.46
CA ILE A 55 -6.14 10.01 -7.24
C ILE A 55 -4.62 10.09 -7.13
N ARG A 56 -4.12 10.50 -5.97
CA ARG A 56 -2.72 10.35 -5.56
C ARG A 56 -2.57 9.10 -4.74
N GLU A 57 -1.60 8.26 -5.06
CA GLU A 57 -1.29 7.07 -4.27
C GLU A 57 -0.18 7.36 -3.25
N VAL A 58 -0.40 6.92 -2.01
CA VAL A 58 0.56 6.94 -0.91
C VAL A 58 0.57 5.58 -0.24
N VAL A 59 1.72 4.91 -0.24
CA VAL A 59 1.86 3.56 0.32
C VAL A 59 2.73 3.60 1.57
N LEU A 60 2.24 3.03 2.65
CA LEU A 60 2.96 2.91 3.91
C LEU A 60 3.43 1.47 4.13
N PHE A 61 4.66 1.34 4.60
CA PHE A 61 5.22 0.07 5.06
C PHE A 61 5.76 0.20 6.47
N HIS A 62 5.59 -0.85 7.28
CA HIS A 62 6.17 -0.90 8.62
C HIS A 62 7.61 -1.44 8.61
N SER A 63 8.41 -1.07 7.61
CA SER A 63 9.84 -1.36 7.52
C SER A 63 10.65 -0.08 7.55
N PRO A 64 11.91 -0.14 8.00
CA PRO A 64 12.84 0.99 7.94
C PRO A 64 13.04 1.52 6.51
N ALA A 65 13.32 2.82 6.39
CA ALA A 65 13.45 3.49 5.10
C ALA A 65 14.63 2.98 4.26
N ASP A 66 15.73 2.59 4.89
CA ASP A 66 16.92 2.03 4.22
C ASP A 66 16.63 0.67 3.58
N GLU A 67 15.87 -0.18 4.26
CA GLU A 67 15.41 -1.47 3.70
C GLU A 67 14.44 -1.23 2.54
N LEU A 68 13.49 -0.30 2.68
CA LEU A 68 12.51 0.00 1.64
C LEU A 68 13.14 0.49 0.35
N ARG A 69 14.21 1.28 0.39
CA ARG A 69 14.85 1.85 -0.81
C ARG A 69 15.17 0.81 -1.88
N GLN A 70 15.59 -0.38 -1.47
CA GLN A 70 15.94 -1.46 -2.41
C GLN A 70 14.71 -2.06 -3.12
N HIS A 71 13.54 -1.94 -2.50
CA HIS A 71 12.31 -2.57 -2.98
C HIS A 71 11.36 -1.61 -3.70
N VAL A 72 11.51 -0.29 -3.53
CA VAL A 72 10.51 0.70 -3.96
C VAL A 72 10.99 1.67 -5.03
N ALA A 73 12.27 1.61 -5.44
CA ALA A 73 12.85 2.55 -6.40
C ALA A 73 12.15 2.59 -7.77
N HIS A 74 11.41 1.54 -8.12
CA HIS A 74 10.66 1.43 -9.37
C HIS A 74 9.18 1.82 -9.26
N LEU A 75 8.71 2.20 -8.06
CA LEU A 75 7.32 2.57 -7.84
C LEU A 75 7.11 4.05 -8.22
N PRO A 76 6.08 4.38 -9.02
CA PRO A 76 5.84 5.73 -9.50
C PRO A 76 5.11 6.63 -8.50
N PHE A 77 4.84 6.14 -7.30
CA PHE A 77 4.07 6.82 -6.26
C PHE A 77 4.84 6.91 -4.93
N ALA A 78 4.36 7.75 -4.03
CA ALA A 78 5.00 7.99 -2.74
C ALA A 78 4.99 6.75 -1.83
N VAL A 79 6.15 6.36 -1.31
CA VAL A 79 6.28 5.27 -0.33
C VAL A 79 6.86 5.81 0.96
N VAL A 80 6.14 5.61 2.07
CA VAL A 80 6.48 6.12 3.40
C VAL A 80 6.85 4.96 4.32
N ALA A 81 7.94 5.12 5.05
CA ALA A 81 8.37 4.20 6.10
C ALA A 81 7.69 4.58 7.43
N ASP A 82 7.09 3.61 8.09
CA ASP A 82 6.50 3.75 9.43
C ASP A 82 6.91 2.55 10.32
N PRO A 83 8.22 2.39 10.63
CA PRO A 83 8.73 1.24 11.36
C PRO A 83 8.14 1.12 12.78
N ASP A 84 7.82 2.25 13.39
CA ASP A 84 7.22 2.31 14.72
C ASP A 84 5.70 2.16 14.71
N ARG A 85 5.09 2.04 13.51
CA ARG A 85 3.64 1.89 13.30
C ARG A 85 2.79 3.01 13.90
N LEU A 86 3.29 4.21 13.93
CA LEU A 86 2.55 5.36 14.49
C LEU A 86 1.34 5.70 13.63
N LEU A 87 1.52 5.74 12.31
CA LEU A 87 0.41 5.95 11.37
C LEU A 87 -0.52 4.72 11.33
N TYR A 88 0.01 3.50 11.40
CA TYR A 88 -0.83 2.30 11.52
C TYR A 88 -1.75 2.36 12.73
N ALA A 89 -1.22 2.74 13.90
CA ALA A 89 -2.01 2.88 15.13
C ALA A 89 -3.06 3.99 15.01
N GLU A 90 -2.69 5.14 14.46
CA GLU A 90 -3.60 6.27 14.27
C GLU A 90 -4.77 5.92 13.34
N PHE A 91 -4.51 5.18 12.26
CA PHE A 91 -5.52 4.73 11.31
C PHE A 91 -6.23 3.43 11.73
N GLY A 92 -5.93 2.89 12.91
CA GLY A 92 -6.55 1.68 13.43
C GLY A 92 -6.19 0.40 12.66
N VAL A 93 -5.03 0.39 11.97
CA VAL A 93 -4.58 -0.76 11.18
C VAL A 93 -3.91 -1.79 12.08
N GLU A 94 -4.58 -2.92 12.28
CA GLU A 94 -4.15 -3.97 13.20
C GLU A 94 -3.19 -4.98 12.57
N ALA A 95 -2.38 -5.61 13.43
CA ALA A 95 -1.61 -6.80 13.10
C ALA A 95 -2.30 -8.04 13.65
N ARG A 96 -2.82 -8.91 12.77
CA ARG A 96 -3.47 -10.16 13.18
C ARG A 96 -2.69 -11.39 12.70
N ARG A 97 -2.37 -12.31 13.63
CA ARG A 97 -1.66 -13.56 13.30
C ARG A 97 -2.44 -14.45 12.34
N ARG A 98 -3.77 -14.41 12.38
CA ARG A 98 -4.65 -15.22 11.53
C ARG A 98 -4.70 -14.79 10.07
N ALA A 99 -4.16 -13.63 9.72
CA ALA A 99 -4.22 -13.07 8.36
C ALA A 99 -3.61 -13.97 7.27
N LEU A 100 -2.61 -14.78 7.61
CA LEU A 100 -1.95 -15.72 6.70
C LEU A 100 -2.64 -17.08 6.63
N LEU A 101 -3.50 -17.40 7.60
CA LEU A 101 -4.16 -18.70 7.72
C LEU A 101 -5.49 -18.76 6.98
N ASP A 102 -5.97 -17.62 6.47
CA ASP A 102 -7.23 -17.57 5.72
C ASP A 102 -7.07 -18.27 4.36
N PRO A 103 -7.85 -19.32 4.06
CA PRO A 103 -7.76 -20.04 2.78
C PRO A 103 -7.98 -19.15 1.56
N ARG A 104 -8.75 -18.06 1.69
CA ARG A 104 -8.99 -17.09 0.61
C ARG A 104 -7.70 -16.42 0.13
N ALA A 105 -6.67 -16.32 0.99
CA ALA A 105 -5.38 -15.74 0.64
C ALA A 105 -4.43 -16.71 -0.09
N TRP A 106 -4.63 -18.03 0.02
CA TRP A 106 -3.68 -19.03 -0.46
C TRP A 106 -3.40 -18.95 -1.98
N PRO A 107 -4.38 -18.76 -2.87
CA PRO A 107 -4.10 -18.61 -4.29
C PRO A 107 -3.21 -17.40 -4.59
N ALA A 108 -3.45 -16.29 -3.90
CA ALA A 108 -2.64 -15.07 -4.05
C ALA A 108 -1.23 -15.28 -3.48
N ILE A 109 -1.09 -15.95 -2.34
CA ILE A 109 0.20 -16.30 -1.74
C ILE A 109 1.00 -17.20 -2.70
N ALA A 110 0.39 -18.26 -3.25
CA ALA A 110 1.04 -19.16 -4.20
C ALA A 110 1.53 -18.40 -5.45
N ARG A 111 0.69 -17.56 -6.05
CA ARG A 111 1.07 -16.71 -7.19
C ARG A 111 2.21 -15.75 -6.84
N ALA A 112 2.16 -15.14 -5.67
CA ALA A 112 3.19 -14.21 -5.20
C ALA A 112 4.54 -14.92 -5.00
N VAL A 113 4.55 -16.12 -4.42
CA VAL A 113 5.75 -16.93 -4.21
C VAL A 113 6.36 -17.37 -5.53
N VAL A 114 5.56 -17.95 -6.44
CA VAL A 114 6.02 -18.38 -7.77
C VAL A 114 6.62 -17.22 -8.54
N ARG A 115 5.95 -16.07 -8.52
CA ARG A 115 6.43 -14.87 -9.20
C ARG A 115 7.72 -14.33 -8.57
N GLY A 116 7.77 -14.23 -7.25
CA GLY A 116 8.98 -13.78 -6.54
C GLY A 116 10.18 -14.69 -6.83
N ALA A 117 9.99 -16.02 -6.82
CA ALA A 117 11.02 -16.97 -7.21
C ALA A 117 11.50 -16.75 -8.66
N TRP A 118 10.58 -16.51 -9.58
CA TRP A 118 10.91 -16.22 -10.97
C TRP A 118 11.70 -14.91 -11.16
N GLU A 119 11.34 -13.86 -10.41
CA GLU A 119 12.07 -12.58 -10.44
C GLU A 119 13.49 -12.72 -9.85
N LEU A 120 13.64 -13.50 -8.78
CA LEU A 120 14.95 -13.84 -8.19
C LEU A 120 15.84 -14.61 -9.16
N LEU A 121 15.31 -15.64 -9.83
CA LEU A 121 16.04 -16.42 -10.85
C LEU A 121 16.49 -15.54 -12.03
N ARG A 122 15.81 -14.45 -12.31
CA ARG A 122 16.16 -13.47 -13.36
C ARG A 122 17.07 -12.35 -12.87
N GLY A 123 17.51 -12.38 -11.62
CA GLY A 123 18.34 -11.34 -11.02
C GLY A 123 17.65 -9.99 -10.86
N ARG A 124 16.31 -9.96 -10.86
CA ARG A 124 15.49 -8.74 -10.79
C ARG A 124 14.78 -8.55 -9.46
N GLY A 125 14.89 -9.53 -8.55
CA GLY A 125 14.23 -9.50 -7.24
C GLY A 125 15.22 -9.38 -6.09
N HIS A 126 14.76 -8.77 -4.99
CA HIS A 126 15.47 -8.74 -3.72
C HIS A 126 14.68 -9.56 -2.69
N LEU A 127 15.38 -10.41 -1.95
CA LEU A 127 14.76 -11.13 -0.84
C LEU A 127 14.45 -10.15 0.30
N PRO A 128 13.30 -10.29 0.98
CA PRO A 128 13.03 -9.52 2.19
C PRO A 128 14.07 -9.88 3.26
N ALA A 129 14.43 -8.91 4.09
CA ALA A 129 15.34 -9.15 5.21
C ALA A 129 14.84 -10.30 6.10
N ALA A 130 15.76 -11.11 6.59
CA ALA A 130 15.42 -12.28 7.42
C ALA A 130 14.71 -11.86 8.72
N SER A 131 15.10 -10.75 9.30
CA SER A 131 14.45 -10.14 10.46
C SER A 131 13.70 -8.88 10.05
N GLN A 132 12.44 -8.76 10.49
CA GLN A 132 11.62 -7.57 10.31
C GLN A 132 11.35 -6.99 11.71
N PRO A 133 11.83 -5.77 12.04
CA PRO A 133 11.73 -5.19 13.37
C PRO A 133 10.27 -5.12 13.88
N ALA A 134 9.34 -4.73 13.03
CA ALA A 134 7.91 -4.69 13.35
C ALA A 134 7.18 -6.02 13.07
N GLY A 135 7.91 -7.10 12.80
CA GLY A 135 7.37 -8.42 12.46
C GLY A 135 6.86 -8.52 11.03
N ARG A 136 6.47 -9.74 10.64
CA ARG A 136 5.94 -10.04 9.28
C ARG A 136 4.41 -10.10 9.23
N LEU A 137 3.77 -9.91 10.37
CA LEU A 137 2.32 -10.01 10.50
C LEU A 137 1.69 -8.62 10.38
N GLY A 138 0.64 -8.55 9.60
CA GLY A 138 -0.12 -7.33 9.37
C GLY A 138 -1.24 -7.60 8.40
N LEU A 139 -2.32 -6.88 8.53
CA LEU A 139 -3.40 -6.82 7.56
C LEU A 139 -3.19 -5.60 6.65
N PRO A 140 -3.54 -5.70 5.38
CA PRO A 140 -3.61 -4.51 4.53
C PRO A 140 -4.79 -3.65 4.98
N ALA A 141 -4.69 -2.35 4.72
CA ALA A 141 -5.84 -1.46 4.78
C ALA A 141 -5.72 -0.41 3.68
N ASP A 142 -6.86 0.03 3.19
CA ASP A 142 -6.96 1.05 2.15
C ASP A 142 -7.92 2.15 2.61
N PHE A 143 -7.52 3.40 2.41
CA PHE A 143 -8.31 4.58 2.71
C PHE A 143 -8.36 5.48 1.50
N LEU A 144 -9.55 5.93 1.11
CA LEU A 144 -9.71 6.98 0.12
C LEU A 144 -10.09 8.26 0.87
N ILE A 145 -9.20 9.25 0.80
CA ILE A 145 -9.31 10.52 1.52
C ILE A 145 -9.58 11.62 0.49
N ALA A 146 -10.66 12.35 0.68
CA ALA A 146 -11.01 13.51 -0.15
C ALA A 146 -10.07 14.68 0.10
N SER A 147 -10.03 15.65 -0.81
CA SER A 147 -9.17 16.83 -0.72
C SER A 147 -9.45 17.72 0.50
N ASP A 148 -10.67 17.65 1.03
CA ASP A 148 -11.08 18.33 2.27
C ASP A 148 -10.64 17.60 3.55
N GLY A 149 -10.02 16.42 3.42
CA GLY A 149 -9.55 15.59 4.53
C GLY A 149 -10.60 14.63 5.12
N ARG A 150 -11.77 14.54 4.52
CA ARG A 150 -12.79 13.56 4.88
C ARG A 150 -12.36 12.17 4.39
N VAL A 151 -12.44 11.17 5.24
CA VAL A 151 -12.30 9.77 4.82
C VAL A 151 -13.57 9.37 4.08
N ALA A 152 -13.45 9.23 2.77
CA ALA A 152 -14.57 8.95 1.89
C ALA A 152 -14.90 7.46 1.82
N ALA A 153 -13.89 6.61 1.88
CA ALA A 153 -14.05 5.17 1.95
C ALA A 153 -12.90 4.53 2.73
N VAL A 154 -13.15 3.38 3.34
CA VAL A 154 -12.16 2.60 4.07
C VAL A 154 -12.39 1.11 3.87
N LYS A 155 -11.32 0.35 3.75
CA LYS A 155 -11.32 -1.11 3.79
C LYS A 155 -10.22 -1.59 4.73
N TYR A 156 -10.60 -2.29 5.78
CA TYR A 156 -9.67 -3.07 6.59
C TYR A 156 -9.67 -4.50 6.09
N GLY A 157 -8.53 -4.99 5.63
CA GLY A 157 -8.43 -6.34 5.10
C GLY A 157 -8.62 -7.42 6.18
N GLU A 158 -9.35 -8.47 5.84
CA GLU A 158 -9.55 -9.64 6.69
C GLU A 158 -8.41 -10.66 6.55
N HIS A 159 -7.73 -10.66 5.40
CA HIS A 159 -6.58 -11.50 5.11
C HIS A 159 -5.48 -10.72 4.34
N VAL A 160 -4.31 -11.34 4.13
CA VAL A 160 -3.12 -10.67 3.58
C VAL A 160 -3.25 -10.14 2.16
N TYR A 161 -4.26 -10.53 1.42
CA TYR A 161 -4.54 -10.08 0.04
C TYR A 161 -5.95 -9.49 -0.08
N ASP A 162 -6.49 -8.94 1.01
CA ASP A 162 -7.80 -8.30 1.03
C ASP A 162 -7.64 -6.77 1.04
N GLN A 163 -7.37 -6.22 -0.11
CA GLN A 163 -7.31 -4.79 -0.42
C GLN A 163 -8.21 -4.49 -1.62
N TRP A 164 -8.45 -3.19 -1.88
CA TRP A 164 -9.19 -2.83 -3.09
C TRP A 164 -8.42 -3.24 -4.34
N SER A 165 -9.12 -3.81 -5.31
CA SER A 165 -8.65 -3.84 -6.69
C SER A 165 -8.60 -2.43 -7.28
N ILE A 166 -7.87 -2.24 -8.37
CA ILE A 166 -7.84 -0.94 -9.02
C ILE A 166 -9.21 -0.56 -9.59
N ASP A 167 -10.02 -1.54 -10.03
CA ASP A 167 -11.39 -1.29 -10.50
C ASP A 167 -12.29 -0.79 -9.37
N GLU A 168 -12.21 -1.39 -8.18
CA GLU A 168 -12.94 -0.92 -6.99
C GLU A 168 -12.52 0.50 -6.61
N LEU A 169 -11.22 0.80 -6.60
CA LEU A 169 -10.69 2.13 -6.31
C LEU A 169 -11.23 3.18 -7.28
N LEU A 170 -11.17 2.91 -8.59
CA LEU A 170 -11.65 3.82 -9.63
C LEU A 170 -13.16 4.03 -9.56
N SER A 171 -13.91 2.98 -9.25
CA SER A 171 -15.36 3.06 -9.02
C SER A 171 -15.72 3.95 -7.84
N LEU A 172 -15.00 3.78 -6.72
CA LEU A 172 -15.18 4.64 -5.54
C LEU A 172 -14.90 6.11 -5.87
N ALA A 173 -13.78 6.39 -6.54
CA ALA A 173 -13.43 7.76 -6.91
C ALA A 173 -14.43 8.40 -7.87
N SER A 174 -14.97 7.63 -8.82
CA SER A 174 -16.01 8.14 -9.74
C SER A 174 -17.30 8.50 -9.00
N THR A 175 -17.69 7.68 -8.02
CA THR A 175 -18.86 7.93 -7.18
C THR A 175 -18.68 9.21 -6.34
N LEU A 176 -17.49 9.44 -5.81
CA LEU A 176 -17.19 10.66 -5.05
C LEU A 176 -17.29 11.91 -5.90
N LYS A 177 -16.67 11.90 -7.10
CA LYS A 177 -16.74 13.05 -8.03
C LYS A 177 -18.16 13.39 -8.48
N ALA A 178 -19.04 12.41 -8.54
CA ALA A 178 -20.44 12.64 -8.89
C ALA A 178 -21.26 13.24 -7.74
N ALA A 179 -20.74 13.17 -6.50
CA ALA A 179 -21.38 13.68 -5.28
C ALA A 179 -20.85 15.06 -4.83
N GLU A 180 -19.78 15.56 -5.46
CA GLU A 180 -19.20 16.90 -5.28
C GLU A 180 -19.85 17.91 -6.25
#